data_79628da8fb148b670e27200a537885e6
#
_entry.id   79628da8fb148b670e27200a537885e6
#
_cell.length_a   1.000
_cell.length_b   1.000
_cell.length_c   1.000
_cell.angle_alpha   90.00
_cell.angle_beta   90.00
_cell.angle_gamma   90.00
#
_symmetry.space_group_name_H-M   'P 1'
#
loop_
_entity.id
_entity.type
_entity.pdbx_description
1 polymer ?
#
loop_
_entity_poly.entity_id
_entity_poly.type
_entity_poly.pdbx_seq_one_letter_code
_entity_poly.pdbx_strand_id
1 'polypeptide(L)'
;MKIRDMAYISLSAAVIAVCAWITVPFTVPFTMQTFAVFLAVLLFGSARGMLSILLYIALGAVGLPVFSSFGGGIGVLIGPTGGYIIGFLAAGLAGISQKKRFAVPLAVLAMAICYFAGTMWYVHCTGVGFAAAFSGCVLPFILPDTVKITLAFLLAGRLKKLVKA
;
A
#
# COMPACT_ATOMS: atom_id res chain seq x y z
N MET A 1 -11.36 -20.86 -4.74
CA MET A 1 -11.70 -19.45 -4.51
C MET A 1 -13.07 -19.18 -5.13
N LYS A 2 -13.99 -18.51 -4.44
CA LYS A 2 -15.32 -18.23 -4.99
C LYS A 2 -15.22 -17.07 -6.00
N ILE A 3 -16.08 -17.04 -7.03
CA ILE A 3 -16.15 -15.95 -8.03
C ILE A 3 -16.22 -14.57 -7.36
N ARG A 4 -16.98 -14.46 -6.27
CA ARG A 4 -17.09 -13.24 -5.47
C ARG A 4 -15.76 -12.78 -4.87
N ASP A 5 -14.90 -13.73 -4.46
CA ASP A 5 -13.57 -13.39 -3.91
C ASP A 5 -12.65 -12.83 -5.00
N MET A 6 -12.72 -13.41 -6.20
CA MET A 6 -11.97 -12.92 -7.37
C MET A 6 -12.39 -11.49 -7.73
N ALA A 7 -13.71 -11.22 -7.76
CA ALA A 7 -14.23 -9.89 -8.03
C ALA A 7 -13.74 -8.86 -7.01
N TYR A 8 -13.73 -9.20 -5.70
CA TYR A 8 -13.22 -8.30 -4.66
C TYR A 8 -11.73 -8.04 -4.80
N ILE A 9 -10.93 -9.06 -5.11
CA ILE A 9 -9.48 -8.94 -5.31
C ILE A 9 -9.19 -8.04 -6.51
N SER A 10 -9.83 -8.28 -7.65
CA SER A 10 -9.64 -7.49 -8.87
C SER A 10 -10.09 -6.04 -8.70
N LEU A 11 -11.25 -5.81 -8.07
CA LEU A 11 -11.74 -4.47 -7.79
C LEU A 11 -10.80 -3.72 -6.85
N SER A 12 -10.30 -4.38 -5.81
CA SER A 12 -9.35 -3.75 -4.88
C SER A 12 -8.03 -3.41 -5.57
N ALA A 13 -7.51 -4.28 -6.44
CA ALA A 13 -6.31 -4.00 -7.21
C ALA A 13 -6.51 -2.78 -8.14
N ALA A 14 -7.67 -2.68 -8.79
CA ALA A 14 -8.04 -1.52 -9.61
C ALA A 14 -8.13 -0.23 -8.77
N VAL A 15 -8.73 -0.27 -7.60
CA VAL A 15 -8.81 0.88 -6.68
C VAL A 15 -7.40 1.30 -6.22
N ILE A 16 -6.50 0.34 -5.93
CA ILE A 16 -5.10 0.65 -5.58
C ILE A 16 -4.41 1.38 -6.76
N ALA A 17 -4.61 0.93 -8.00
CA ALA A 17 -4.05 1.57 -9.19
C ALA A 17 -4.58 3.00 -9.38
N VAL A 18 -5.88 3.21 -9.29
CA VAL A 18 -6.48 4.56 -9.38
C VAL A 18 -5.93 5.48 -8.28
N CYS A 19 -5.81 4.98 -7.05
CA CYS A 19 -5.23 5.75 -5.95
C CYS A 19 -3.72 6.01 -6.13
N ALA A 20 -3.00 5.15 -6.85
CA ALA A 20 -1.60 5.37 -7.20
C ALA A 20 -1.42 6.52 -8.22
N TRP A 21 -2.39 6.74 -9.11
CA TRP A 21 -2.38 7.84 -10.07
C TRP A 21 -2.64 9.21 -9.41
N ILE A 22 -3.34 9.24 -8.27
CA ILE A 22 -3.47 10.45 -7.46
C ILE A 22 -2.13 10.66 -6.74
N THR A 23 -1.22 11.35 -7.41
CA THR A 23 0.16 11.51 -6.98
C THR A 23 0.63 12.96 -7.02
N VAL A 24 1.42 13.34 -6.01
CA VAL A 24 2.18 14.59 -5.97
C VAL A 24 3.66 14.22 -6.07
N PRO A 25 4.40 14.85 -6.99
CA PRO A 25 5.81 14.51 -7.18
C PRO A 25 6.64 14.97 -5.97
N PHE A 26 7.33 14.01 -5.38
CA PHE A 26 8.32 14.17 -4.32
C PHE A 26 9.48 13.21 -4.58
N THR A 27 10.49 13.21 -3.70
CA THR A 27 11.62 12.24 -3.75
C THR A 27 11.12 10.80 -3.87
N VAL A 28 10.16 10.43 -3.03
CA VAL A 28 9.26 9.29 -3.23
C VAL A 28 7.88 9.89 -3.52
N PRO A 29 7.17 9.49 -4.59
CA PRO A 29 5.88 10.07 -4.93
C PRO A 29 4.88 9.96 -3.80
N PHE A 30 4.27 11.08 -3.41
CA PHE A 30 3.17 11.09 -2.47
C PHE A 30 1.88 10.68 -3.17
N THR A 31 1.30 9.55 -2.80
CA THR A 31 0.13 8.98 -3.47
C THR A 31 -1.00 8.69 -2.48
N MET A 32 -2.22 8.50 -2.98
CA MET A 32 -3.33 7.93 -2.21
C MET A 32 -3.27 6.40 -2.09
N GLN A 33 -2.22 5.78 -2.60
CA GLN A 33 -2.03 4.34 -2.65
C GLN A 33 -2.07 3.67 -1.26
N THR A 34 -1.39 4.26 -0.27
CA THR A 34 -1.40 3.79 1.12
C THR A 34 -2.83 3.64 1.65
N PHE A 35 -3.71 4.62 1.39
CA PHE A 35 -5.12 4.54 1.78
C PHE A 35 -5.82 3.30 1.17
N ALA A 36 -5.68 3.09 -0.15
CA ALA A 36 -6.34 1.99 -0.85
C ALA A 36 -5.81 0.62 -0.42
N VAL A 37 -4.51 0.50 -0.20
CA VAL A 37 -3.85 -0.71 0.31
C VAL A 37 -4.41 -1.10 1.68
N PHE A 38 -4.43 -0.17 2.63
CA PHE A 38 -4.99 -0.44 3.95
C PHE A 38 -6.50 -0.67 3.91
N LEU A 39 -7.25 0.05 3.06
CA LEU A 39 -8.67 -0.17 2.88
C LEU A 39 -8.95 -1.61 2.41
N ALA A 40 -8.22 -2.12 1.43
CA ALA A 40 -8.39 -3.48 0.91
C ALA A 40 -8.17 -4.54 1.99
N VAL A 41 -7.07 -4.46 2.76
CA VAL A 41 -6.76 -5.44 3.81
C VAL A 41 -7.72 -5.34 5.00
N LEU A 42 -8.13 -4.13 5.37
CA LEU A 42 -9.09 -3.92 6.46
C LEU A 42 -10.49 -4.38 6.09
N LEU A 43 -10.90 -4.23 4.83
CA LEU A 43 -12.24 -4.58 4.37
C LEU A 43 -12.38 -6.09 4.16
N PHE A 44 -11.44 -6.71 3.47
CA PHE A 44 -11.54 -8.12 3.03
C PHE A 44 -10.68 -9.10 3.83
N GLY A 45 -9.90 -8.59 4.79
CA GLY A 45 -8.97 -9.38 5.61
C GLY A 45 -7.61 -9.59 4.94
N SER A 46 -6.67 -10.18 5.70
CA SER A 46 -5.27 -10.32 5.28
C SER A 46 -5.13 -11.07 3.95
N ALA A 47 -5.71 -12.24 3.81
CA ALA A 47 -5.50 -13.10 2.63
C ALA A 47 -5.99 -12.43 1.32
N ARG A 48 -7.23 -11.93 1.29
CA ARG A 48 -7.78 -11.29 0.08
C ARG A 48 -7.13 -9.93 -0.18
N GLY A 49 -6.86 -9.16 0.87
CA GLY A 49 -6.15 -7.88 0.76
C GLY A 49 -4.74 -8.05 0.22
N MET A 50 -3.97 -9.02 0.71
CA MET A 50 -2.64 -9.33 0.19
C MET A 50 -2.69 -9.80 -1.27
N LEU A 51 -3.65 -10.65 -1.63
CA LEU A 51 -3.84 -11.07 -3.02
C LEU A 51 -4.16 -9.88 -3.94
N SER A 52 -4.91 -8.88 -3.46
CA SER A 52 -5.17 -7.65 -4.21
C SER A 52 -3.88 -6.83 -4.44
N ILE A 53 -3.03 -6.73 -3.42
CA ILE A 53 -1.75 -6.03 -3.52
C ILE A 53 -0.80 -6.81 -4.46
N LEU A 54 -0.74 -8.13 -4.34
CA LEU A 54 0.06 -8.97 -5.23
C LEU A 54 -0.40 -8.86 -6.68
N LEU A 55 -1.71 -8.89 -6.92
CA LEU A 55 -2.27 -8.71 -8.26
C LEU A 55 -1.91 -7.32 -8.83
N TYR A 56 -2.04 -6.26 -8.02
CA TYR A 56 -1.64 -4.92 -8.42
C TYR A 56 -0.15 -4.85 -8.80
N ILE A 57 0.74 -5.44 -7.97
CA ILE A 57 2.18 -5.49 -8.25
C ILE A 57 2.46 -6.29 -9.54
N ALA A 58 1.79 -7.44 -9.72
CA ALA A 58 1.96 -8.28 -10.91
C ALA A 58 1.52 -7.55 -12.18
N LEU A 59 0.38 -6.86 -12.16
CA LEU A 59 -0.09 -6.05 -13.30
C LEU A 59 0.91 -4.94 -13.65
N GLY A 60 1.47 -4.27 -12.64
CA GLY A 60 2.52 -3.27 -12.85
C GLY A 60 3.81 -3.89 -13.39
N ALA A 61 4.22 -5.04 -12.89
CA ALA A 61 5.44 -5.74 -13.32
C ALA A 61 5.40 -6.14 -14.81
N VAL A 62 4.24 -6.58 -15.32
CA VAL A 62 4.07 -6.93 -16.74
C VAL A 62 3.96 -5.70 -17.66
N GLY A 63 4.05 -4.48 -17.10
CA GLY A 63 4.12 -3.24 -17.88
C GLY A 63 2.84 -2.43 -17.94
N LEU A 64 1.76 -2.84 -17.26
CA LEU A 64 0.56 -1.99 -17.17
C LEU A 64 0.88 -0.71 -16.38
N PRO A 65 0.37 0.47 -16.79
CA PRO A 65 0.68 1.75 -16.16
C PRO A 65 -0.12 1.97 -14.88
N VAL A 66 0.03 1.04 -13.91
CA VAL A 66 -0.75 1.04 -12.65
C VAL A 66 0.00 1.66 -11.47
N PHE A 67 1.29 1.92 -11.59
CA PHE A 67 2.08 2.58 -10.54
C PHE A 67 1.93 4.10 -10.57
N SER A 68 2.52 4.78 -9.59
CA SER A 68 2.48 6.25 -9.49
C SER A 68 2.96 6.91 -10.80
N SER A 69 2.37 8.05 -11.13
CA SER A 69 2.65 8.79 -12.38
C SER A 69 2.48 7.94 -13.64
N PHE A 70 1.53 7.01 -13.64
CA PHE A 70 1.27 6.06 -14.73
C PHE A 70 2.48 5.19 -15.09
N GLY A 71 3.36 4.95 -14.13
CA GLY A 71 4.51 4.06 -14.29
C GLY A 71 4.09 2.60 -14.42
N GLY A 72 4.94 1.81 -15.05
CA GLY A 72 4.77 0.37 -15.22
C GLY A 72 6.09 -0.29 -15.61
N GLY A 73 6.08 -1.62 -15.58
CA GLY A 73 7.23 -2.44 -15.90
C GLY A 73 8.10 -2.78 -14.67
N ILE A 74 8.89 -3.84 -14.83
CA ILE A 74 9.78 -4.33 -13.77
C ILE A 74 10.82 -3.28 -13.34
N GLY A 75 11.17 -2.33 -14.24
CA GLY A 75 12.08 -1.24 -13.95
C GLY A 75 11.64 -0.35 -12.79
N VAL A 76 10.34 -0.18 -12.57
CA VAL A 76 9.81 0.57 -11.42
C VAL A 76 10.04 -0.21 -10.12
N LEU A 77 9.89 -1.54 -10.16
CA LEU A 77 10.07 -2.39 -8.98
C LEU A 77 11.53 -2.56 -8.56
N ILE A 78 12.46 -2.56 -9.51
CA ILE A 78 13.90 -2.57 -9.21
C ILE A 78 14.47 -1.16 -9.02
N GLY A 79 13.69 -0.12 -9.34
CA GLY A 79 14.04 1.27 -9.11
C GLY A 79 13.91 1.71 -7.64
N PRO A 80 14.25 2.98 -7.33
CA PRO A 80 14.32 3.49 -5.95
C PRO A 80 13.01 3.36 -5.15
N THR A 81 11.86 3.38 -5.81
CA THR A 81 10.53 3.29 -5.15
C THR A 81 10.03 1.86 -4.96
N GLY A 82 10.69 0.87 -5.60
CA GLY A 82 10.24 -0.52 -5.60
C GLY A 82 10.13 -1.15 -4.22
N GLY A 83 11.06 -0.82 -3.31
CA GLY A 83 11.03 -1.30 -1.94
C GLY A 83 9.77 -0.88 -1.17
N TYR A 84 9.22 0.31 -1.44
CA TYR A 84 7.95 0.77 -0.85
C TYR A 84 6.76 0.02 -1.45
N ILE A 85 6.77 -0.22 -2.78
CA ILE A 85 5.71 -0.97 -3.47
C ILE A 85 5.63 -2.40 -2.93
N ILE A 86 6.78 -3.07 -2.78
CA ILE A 86 6.86 -4.42 -2.20
C ILE A 86 6.53 -4.36 -0.70
N GLY A 87 6.97 -3.31 0.00
CA GLY A 87 6.70 -3.08 1.41
C GLY A 87 5.20 -2.98 1.75
N PHE A 88 4.35 -2.62 0.78
CA PHE A 88 2.89 -2.64 1.00
C PHE A 88 2.32 -4.02 1.33
N LEU A 89 3.02 -5.10 1.03
CA LEU A 89 2.62 -6.44 1.46
C LEU A 89 2.55 -6.55 2.99
N ALA A 90 3.35 -5.78 3.71
CA ALA A 90 3.28 -5.72 5.17
C ALA A 90 1.91 -5.24 5.68
N ALA A 91 1.14 -4.48 4.87
CA ALA A 91 -0.21 -4.06 5.24
C ALA A 91 -1.15 -5.24 5.52
N GLY A 92 -0.84 -6.43 4.99
CA GLY A 92 -1.53 -7.67 5.32
C GLY A 92 -1.61 -7.95 6.81
N LEU A 93 -0.64 -7.49 7.62
CA LEU A 93 -0.66 -7.60 9.07
C LEU A 93 -1.90 -6.94 9.68
N ALA A 94 -2.28 -5.75 9.21
CA ALA A 94 -3.45 -5.03 9.70
C ALA A 94 -4.76 -5.78 9.42
N GLY A 95 -4.78 -6.63 8.39
CA GLY A 95 -5.93 -7.47 8.03
C GLY A 95 -6.06 -8.76 8.82
N ILE A 96 -5.06 -9.16 9.62
CA ILE A 96 -5.07 -10.39 10.43
C ILE A 96 -6.22 -10.35 11.45
N SER A 97 -6.43 -9.20 12.08
CA SER A 97 -7.48 -9.04 13.07
C SER A 97 -8.54 -8.06 12.60
N GLN A 98 -9.80 -8.47 12.70
CA GLN A 98 -10.94 -7.59 12.41
C GLN A 98 -11.35 -6.72 13.61
N LYS A 99 -10.78 -6.96 14.80
CA LYS A 99 -11.01 -6.13 15.99
C LYS A 99 -10.07 -4.92 15.95
N LYS A 100 -10.61 -3.70 15.99
CA LYS A 100 -9.83 -2.43 15.93
C LYS A 100 -8.67 -2.40 16.93
N ARG A 101 -8.88 -2.93 18.14
CA ARG A 101 -7.87 -3.01 19.21
C ARG A 101 -6.55 -3.62 18.74
N PHE A 102 -6.60 -4.64 17.88
CA PHE A 102 -5.42 -5.31 17.35
C PHE A 102 -5.03 -4.82 15.94
N ALA A 103 -6.01 -4.44 15.12
CA ALA A 103 -5.76 -3.97 13.76
C ALA A 103 -4.97 -2.64 13.74
N VAL A 104 -5.20 -1.72 14.69
CA VAL A 104 -4.47 -0.45 14.75
C VAL A 104 -2.98 -0.65 15.01
N PRO A 105 -2.53 -1.34 16.08
CA PRO A 105 -1.10 -1.55 16.28
C PRO A 105 -0.45 -2.37 15.16
N LEU A 106 -1.17 -3.31 14.55
CA LEU A 106 -0.67 -4.05 13.40
C LEU A 106 -0.53 -3.17 12.15
N ALA A 107 -1.40 -2.18 11.96
CA ALA A 107 -1.26 -1.20 10.89
C ALA A 107 -0.04 -0.29 11.09
N VAL A 108 0.21 0.15 12.31
CA VAL A 108 1.41 0.93 12.66
C VAL A 108 2.68 0.11 12.40
N LEU A 109 2.69 -1.14 12.84
CA LEU A 109 3.81 -2.06 12.57
C LEU A 109 4.01 -2.28 11.07
N ALA A 110 2.94 -2.49 10.32
CA ALA A 110 2.98 -2.66 8.86
C ALA A 110 3.59 -1.44 8.16
N MET A 111 3.21 -0.22 8.58
CA MET A 111 3.81 1.01 8.04
C MET A 111 5.28 1.14 8.41
N ALA A 112 5.66 0.83 9.65
CA ALA A 112 7.06 0.85 10.07
C ALA A 112 7.91 -0.11 9.23
N ILE A 113 7.42 -1.32 8.96
CA ILE A 113 8.08 -2.30 8.09
C ILE A 113 8.18 -1.76 6.66
N CYS A 114 7.10 -1.18 6.12
CA CYS A 114 7.08 -0.61 4.78
C CYS A 114 8.09 0.54 4.65
N TYR A 115 8.12 1.47 5.60
CA TYR A 115 9.07 2.56 5.61
C TYR A 115 10.52 2.08 5.74
N PHE A 116 10.78 1.14 6.64
CA PHE A 116 12.13 0.59 6.82
C PHE A 116 12.61 -0.13 5.55
N ALA A 117 11.82 -1.07 5.02
CA ALA A 117 12.17 -1.82 3.82
C ALA A 117 12.33 -0.91 2.60
N GLY A 118 11.41 0.05 2.43
CA GLY A 118 11.45 1.02 1.33
C GLY A 118 12.66 1.94 1.42
N THR A 119 13.00 2.45 2.62
CA THR A 119 14.15 3.33 2.82
C THR A 119 15.46 2.58 2.60
N MET A 120 15.59 1.35 3.12
CA MET A 120 16.79 0.52 2.89
C MET A 120 16.97 0.23 1.40
N TRP A 121 15.91 -0.09 0.70
CA TRP A 121 15.94 -0.28 -0.75
C TRP A 121 16.32 0.99 -1.49
N TYR A 122 15.75 2.14 -1.09
CA TYR A 122 16.08 3.45 -1.67
C TYR A 122 17.56 3.77 -1.50
N VAL A 123 18.11 3.59 -0.29
CA VAL A 123 19.56 3.76 0.00
C VAL A 123 20.40 2.86 -0.89
N HIS A 124 20.03 1.59 -1.03
CA HIS A 124 20.73 0.64 -1.89
C HIS A 124 20.75 1.09 -3.37
N CYS A 125 19.63 1.58 -3.89
CA CYS A 125 19.50 1.99 -5.28
C CYS A 125 20.20 3.32 -5.59
N THR A 126 20.23 4.26 -4.63
CA THR A 126 20.69 5.64 -4.88
C THR A 126 22.06 5.95 -4.29
N GLY A 127 22.55 5.15 -3.35
CA GLY A 127 23.79 5.42 -2.63
C GLY A 127 23.72 6.57 -1.62
N VAL A 128 22.53 7.16 -1.40
CA VAL A 128 22.32 8.25 -0.44
C VAL A 128 22.37 7.72 0.98
N GLY A 129 22.95 8.49 1.92
CA GLY A 129 23.01 8.09 3.32
C GLY A 129 21.64 7.88 3.95
N PHE A 130 21.51 6.91 4.88
CA PHE A 130 20.23 6.54 5.51
C PHE A 130 19.49 7.72 6.17
N ALA A 131 20.22 8.62 6.86
CA ALA A 131 19.61 9.79 7.52
C ALA A 131 18.96 10.74 6.50
N ALA A 132 19.61 10.99 5.35
CA ALA A 132 19.07 11.81 4.29
C ALA A 132 17.89 11.14 3.59
N ALA A 133 17.98 9.83 3.33
CA ALA A 133 16.87 9.04 2.78
C ALA A 133 15.66 9.04 3.74
N PHE A 134 15.87 8.82 5.03
CA PHE A 134 14.81 8.83 6.04
C PHE A 134 14.10 10.19 6.12
N SER A 135 14.87 11.28 6.14
CA SER A 135 14.31 12.64 6.20
C SER A 135 13.52 13.02 4.95
N GLY A 136 13.95 12.55 3.76
CA GLY A 136 13.26 12.87 2.51
C GLY A 136 12.13 11.91 2.14
N CYS A 137 12.23 10.64 2.53
CA CYS A 137 11.32 9.58 2.08
C CYS A 137 10.35 9.08 3.17
N VAL A 138 10.54 9.45 4.44
CA VAL A 138 9.69 8.99 5.56
C VAL A 138 9.06 10.15 6.31
N LEU A 139 9.86 11.08 6.83
CA LEU A 139 9.35 12.15 7.70
C LEU A 139 8.16 12.93 7.11
N PRO A 140 8.16 13.35 5.82
CA PRO A 140 7.05 14.07 5.24
C PRO A 140 5.77 13.24 5.12
N PHE A 141 5.90 11.90 5.12
CA PHE A 141 4.79 10.98 4.88
C PHE A 141 4.09 10.51 6.16
N ILE A 142 4.74 10.59 7.33
CA ILE A 142 4.19 10.07 8.60
C ILE A 142 2.82 10.67 8.89
N LEU A 143 2.69 11.99 8.82
CA LEU A 143 1.43 12.67 9.14
C LEU A 143 0.35 12.37 8.08
N PRO A 144 0.58 12.55 6.77
CA PRO A 144 -0.42 12.24 5.76
C PRO A 144 -0.82 10.76 5.74
N ASP A 145 0.11 9.83 5.90
CA ASP A 145 -0.22 8.40 5.89
C ASP A 145 -1.00 7.99 7.14
N THR A 146 -0.76 8.63 8.29
CA THR A 146 -1.61 8.45 9.48
C THR A 146 -3.06 8.86 9.19
N VAL A 147 -3.27 9.98 8.51
CA VAL A 147 -4.60 10.44 8.09
C VAL A 147 -5.24 9.44 7.12
N LYS A 148 -4.51 9.00 6.09
CA LYS A 148 -5.00 8.02 5.10
C LYS A 148 -5.40 6.70 5.74
N ILE A 149 -4.57 6.17 6.65
CA ILE A 149 -4.87 4.93 7.36
C ILE A 149 -6.09 5.10 8.25
N THR A 150 -6.21 6.23 8.95
CA THR A 150 -7.39 6.54 9.76
C THR A 150 -8.67 6.58 8.91
N LEU A 151 -8.62 7.24 7.76
CA LEU A 151 -9.72 7.26 6.79
C LEU A 151 -10.06 5.84 6.29
N ALA A 152 -9.05 5.01 6.02
CA ALA A 152 -9.25 3.61 5.62
C ALA A 152 -9.97 2.81 6.72
N PHE A 153 -9.62 3.00 8.00
CA PHE A 153 -10.33 2.38 9.13
C PHE A 153 -11.79 2.82 9.24
N LEU A 154 -12.05 4.11 9.08
CA LEU A 154 -13.41 4.67 9.14
C LEU A 154 -14.27 4.14 8.00
N LEU A 155 -13.74 4.17 6.78
CA LEU A 155 -14.45 3.71 5.60
C LEU A 155 -14.66 2.19 5.61
N ALA A 156 -13.64 1.40 5.96
CA ALA A 156 -13.78 -0.04 6.09
C ALA A 156 -14.86 -0.42 7.13
N GLY A 157 -14.95 0.31 8.24
CA GLY A 157 -15.98 0.10 9.25
C GLY A 157 -17.40 0.33 8.74
N ARG A 158 -17.59 1.30 7.85
CA ARG A 158 -18.88 1.57 7.20
C ARG A 158 -19.20 0.54 6.10
N LEU A 159 -18.27 0.30 5.21
CA LEU A 159 -18.45 -0.60 4.06
C LEU A 159 -18.64 -2.06 4.46
N LYS A 160 -18.03 -2.53 5.56
CA LYS A 160 -18.25 -3.90 6.06
C LYS A 160 -19.71 -4.22 6.34
N LYS A 161 -20.50 -3.24 6.73
CA LYS A 161 -21.94 -3.43 6.97
C LYS A 161 -22.69 -3.74 5.67
N LEU A 162 -22.24 -3.14 4.55
CA LEU A 162 -22.83 -3.33 3.22
C LEU A 162 -22.35 -4.61 2.53
N VAL A 163 -21.07 -4.98 2.71
CA VAL A 163 -20.47 -6.18 2.09
C VAL A 163 -20.94 -7.49 2.75
N LYS A 164 -21.41 -7.43 4.02
CA LYS A 164 -21.93 -8.60 4.74
C LYS A 164 -23.43 -8.82 4.54
N ALA A 165 -24.15 -7.84 4.02
CA ALA A 165 -25.54 -7.96 3.63
C ALA A 165 -25.66 -8.65 2.27
#